data_cbbf893b251dbdfb76787fc0a81aa780
#
_entry.id   cbbf893b251dbdfb76787fc0a81aa780
#
_cell.length_a   1.000
_cell.length_b   1.000
_cell.length_c   1.000
_cell.angle_alpha   90.00
_cell.angle_beta   90.00
_cell.angle_gamma   90.00
#
_symmetry.space_group_name_H-M   'P 1'
#
loop_
_entity.id
_entity.type
_entity.pdbx_description
1 polymer ?
#
loop_
_entity_poly.entity_id
_entity_poly.type
_entity_poly.pdbx_seq_one_letter_code
_entity_poly.pdbx_strand_id
1 'polypeptide(L)'
;MTTKNSVIHIYLFLVYLLLYNEAKSYHAVVIIHGVLTGSDTMELISNRIQEIHPGTPVYNTVRFAGWSSLEPMWQQVEEIGMDVLSIGAAFPEGINLIGYSQGGLLARAILQRFPMHNVRNFISLSSPQAGQYGTRFLHLIFPDLVCETAYELFYSRLGQHTSIGNYWNDPHHQELYYKYSKFLPYVNNEIEHFNNSDYKVGLTKLKRMTLIGGPDDGVITPWQSSHFGYYDNNNTVINMRDRSIYKDDVIGLKTLDKQGKLKIITVPGVSHTDWHKNISIVDQFLLPYLD
;
A
#
# COMPACT_ATOMS: atom_id res chain seq x y z
N MET A 1 44.10 41.52 26.92
CA MET A 1 43.56 40.17 27.24
C MET A 1 42.19 39.88 26.61
N THR A 2 41.55 40.81 25.93
CA THR A 2 40.18 40.72 25.40
C THR A 2 40.06 40.08 24.03
N THR A 3 41.10 40.03 23.21
CA THR A 3 41.01 39.52 21.82
C THR A 3 41.08 37.99 21.71
N LYS A 4 41.73 37.29 22.64
CA LYS A 4 41.81 35.82 22.61
C LYS A 4 40.48 35.13 22.92
N ASN A 5 39.70 35.68 23.83
CA ASN A 5 38.39 35.11 24.17
C ASN A 5 37.35 35.24 23.04
N SER A 6 37.38 36.34 22.31
CA SER A 6 36.49 36.56 21.17
C SER A 6 36.73 35.57 20.01
N VAL A 7 38.02 35.23 19.75
CA VAL A 7 38.38 34.26 18.70
C VAL A 7 37.93 32.86 19.08
N ILE A 8 38.02 32.48 20.35
CA ILE A 8 37.57 31.18 20.86
C ILE A 8 36.04 31.06 20.75
N HIS A 9 35.29 32.10 21.08
CA HIS A 9 33.84 32.09 20.95
C HIS A 9 33.37 32.04 19.49
N ILE A 10 34.06 32.70 18.58
CA ILE A 10 33.78 32.63 17.14
C ILE A 10 34.10 31.23 16.63
N TYR A 11 35.19 30.62 17.04
CA TYR A 11 35.57 29.26 16.65
C TYR A 11 34.57 28.22 17.18
N LEU A 12 34.16 28.32 18.45
CA LEU A 12 33.12 27.45 19.03
C LEU A 12 31.75 27.63 18.36
N PHE A 13 31.42 28.85 17.99
CA PHE A 13 30.18 29.15 17.26
C PHE A 13 30.21 28.59 15.82
N LEU A 14 31.37 28.71 15.13
CA LEU A 14 31.55 28.12 13.81
C LEU A 14 31.58 26.57 13.87
N VAL A 15 32.20 25.98 14.89
CA VAL A 15 32.19 24.56 15.14
C VAL A 15 30.78 24.11 15.49
N TYR A 16 30.01 24.87 16.28
CA TYR A 16 28.60 24.61 16.54
C TYR A 16 27.75 24.71 15.27
N LEU A 17 27.98 25.71 14.42
CA LEU A 17 27.31 25.82 13.11
C LEU A 17 27.71 24.70 12.14
N LEU A 18 28.95 24.24 12.18
CA LEU A 18 29.44 23.11 11.38
C LEU A 18 28.91 21.76 11.90
N LEU A 19 28.69 21.66 13.23
CA LEU A 19 28.08 20.49 13.87
C LEU A 19 26.56 20.53 13.84
N TYR A 20 25.95 21.71 13.65
CA TYR A 20 24.55 21.91 13.35
C TYR A 20 24.35 21.68 11.83
N ASN A 21 24.79 20.51 11.33
CA ASN A 21 24.17 19.95 10.16
C ASN A 21 22.70 19.88 10.50
N GLU A 22 21.86 20.62 9.76
CA GLU A 22 20.42 20.41 9.83
C GLU A 22 20.21 18.91 9.65
N ALA A 23 19.97 18.21 10.75
CA ALA A 23 19.65 16.80 10.67
C ALA A 23 18.46 16.70 9.74
N LYS A 24 18.66 16.12 8.56
CA LYS A 24 17.58 15.96 7.57
C LYS A 24 16.41 15.33 8.29
N SER A 25 15.35 16.09 8.49
CA SER A 25 14.14 15.58 9.12
C SER A 25 13.40 14.73 8.11
N TYR A 26 13.31 13.44 8.38
CA TYR A 26 12.56 12.51 7.56
C TYR A 26 11.11 12.40 8.05
N HIS A 27 10.18 12.26 7.11
CA HIS A 27 8.79 12.05 7.46
C HIS A 27 8.57 10.70 8.14
N ALA A 28 7.70 10.67 9.14
CA ALA A 28 7.30 9.41 9.78
C ALA A 28 6.72 8.43 8.76
N VAL A 29 6.94 7.13 8.99
CA VAL A 29 6.51 6.05 8.11
C VAL A 29 5.55 5.14 8.86
N VAL A 30 4.40 4.85 8.27
CA VAL A 30 3.48 3.82 8.74
C VAL A 30 3.53 2.64 7.76
N ILE A 31 3.67 1.42 8.29
CA ILE A 31 3.76 0.19 7.47
C ILE A 31 2.61 -0.74 7.84
N ILE A 32 1.83 -1.15 6.84
CA ILE A 32 0.71 -2.08 6.97
C ILE A 32 1.13 -3.43 6.37
N HIS A 33 1.09 -4.47 7.20
CA HIS A 33 1.49 -5.84 6.82
C HIS A 33 0.44 -6.55 5.95
N GLY A 34 0.80 -7.72 5.42
CA GLY A 34 -0.05 -8.56 4.57
C GLY A 34 -0.99 -9.49 5.36
N VAL A 35 -1.77 -10.28 4.61
CA VAL A 35 -2.64 -11.33 5.18
C VAL A 35 -1.81 -12.43 5.84
N LEU A 36 -2.30 -12.96 6.98
CA LEU A 36 -1.66 -14.01 7.78
C LEU A 36 -0.25 -13.67 8.28
N THR A 37 0.11 -12.38 8.27
CA THR A 37 1.38 -11.85 8.78
C THR A 37 1.12 -10.85 9.92
N GLY A 38 2.16 -10.20 10.41
CA GLY A 38 2.05 -9.23 11.50
C GLY A 38 3.15 -8.17 11.43
N SER A 39 3.25 -7.34 12.47
CA SER A 39 4.25 -6.25 12.58
C SER A 39 5.68 -6.75 12.50
N ASP A 40 5.95 -7.95 13.02
CA ASP A 40 7.25 -8.63 13.02
C ASP A 40 7.76 -8.87 11.59
N THR A 41 6.88 -9.18 10.66
CA THR A 41 7.27 -9.39 9.27
C THR A 41 7.74 -8.12 8.57
N MET A 42 7.44 -6.95 9.11
CA MET A 42 7.84 -5.64 8.57
C MET A 42 9.13 -5.09 9.23
N GLU A 43 9.70 -5.78 10.20
CA GLU A 43 10.87 -5.31 10.96
C GLU A 43 12.10 -5.04 10.08
N LEU A 44 12.37 -5.87 9.07
CA LEU A 44 13.49 -5.63 8.18
C LEU A 44 13.35 -4.29 7.46
N ILE A 45 12.15 -3.97 6.96
CA ILE A 45 11.88 -2.70 6.28
C ILE A 45 12.04 -1.54 7.26
N SER A 46 11.41 -1.63 8.45
CA SER A 46 11.46 -0.55 9.44
C SER A 46 12.87 -0.30 9.96
N ASN A 47 13.61 -1.36 10.28
CA ASN A 47 15.01 -1.25 10.74
C ASN A 47 15.91 -0.65 9.67
N ARG A 48 15.74 -1.07 8.40
CA ARG A 48 16.52 -0.51 7.29
C ARG A 48 16.21 0.95 7.02
N ILE A 49 14.95 1.37 7.13
CA ILE A 49 14.57 2.79 7.03
C ILE A 49 15.27 3.59 8.14
N GLN A 50 15.23 3.13 9.38
CA GLN A 50 15.86 3.84 10.50
C GLN A 50 17.39 3.84 10.44
N GLU A 51 18.00 2.82 9.85
CA GLU A 51 19.44 2.76 9.62
C GLU A 51 19.91 3.81 8.61
N ILE A 52 19.22 3.93 7.47
CA ILE A 52 19.59 4.82 6.36
C ILE A 52 19.05 6.24 6.57
N HIS A 53 17.92 6.39 7.24
CA HIS A 53 17.28 7.64 7.60
C HIS A 53 17.20 7.76 9.14
N PRO A 54 18.33 8.04 9.83
CA PRO A 54 18.37 8.11 11.29
C PRO A 54 17.38 9.11 11.86
N GLY A 55 16.68 8.70 12.92
CA GLY A 55 15.67 9.53 13.57
C GLY A 55 14.27 9.47 12.93
N THR A 56 14.08 8.70 11.84
CA THR A 56 12.75 8.48 11.25
C THR A 56 11.86 7.70 12.21
N PRO A 57 10.70 8.23 12.64
CA PRO A 57 9.70 7.44 13.34
C PRO A 57 9.07 6.43 12.37
N VAL A 58 9.11 5.14 12.72
CA VAL A 58 8.48 4.07 11.91
C VAL A 58 7.50 3.30 12.79
N TYR A 59 6.28 3.12 12.28
CA TYR A 59 5.18 2.46 12.96
C TYR A 59 4.70 1.26 12.13
N ASN A 60 5.01 0.05 12.58
CA ASN A 60 4.44 -1.17 12.02
C ASN A 60 3.07 -1.41 12.66
N THR A 61 1.99 -1.53 11.88
CA THR A 61 0.68 -1.84 12.43
C THR A 61 0.69 -3.19 13.15
N VAL A 62 0.11 -3.21 14.35
CA VAL A 62 -0.07 -4.44 15.15
C VAL A 62 -1.50 -4.98 15.04
N ARG A 63 -2.41 -4.20 14.44
CA ARG A 63 -3.80 -4.63 14.25
C ARG A 63 -3.89 -5.70 13.20
N PHE A 64 -4.84 -6.59 13.40
CA PHE A 64 -5.19 -7.65 12.45
C PHE A 64 -4.01 -8.55 12.05
N ALA A 65 -3.12 -8.87 13.02
CA ALA A 65 -2.02 -9.80 12.81
C ALA A 65 -2.51 -11.26 12.76
N GLY A 66 -1.84 -12.10 11.98
CA GLY A 66 -2.17 -13.53 11.85
C GLY A 66 -3.59 -13.76 11.31
N TRP A 67 -4.35 -14.62 11.97
CA TRP A 67 -5.71 -14.99 11.53
C TRP A 67 -6.69 -13.83 11.51
N SER A 68 -6.54 -12.84 12.38
CA SER A 68 -7.41 -11.67 12.37
C SER A 68 -7.28 -10.81 11.10
N SER A 69 -6.19 -10.96 10.33
CA SER A 69 -6.07 -10.33 9.00
C SER A 69 -7.06 -10.86 7.95
N LEU A 70 -7.75 -11.98 8.27
CA LEU A 70 -8.84 -12.49 7.44
C LEU A 70 -10.19 -11.81 7.74
N GLU A 71 -10.29 -10.94 8.73
CA GLU A 71 -11.51 -10.17 8.99
C GLU A 71 -11.88 -9.27 7.81
N PRO A 72 -13.15 -8.83 7.69
CA PRO A 72 -13.61 -8.04 6.55
C PRO A 72 -12.75 -6.79 6.30
N MET A 73 -12.46 -6.51 5.05
CA MET A 73 -11.57 -5.41 4.66
C MET A 73 -12.05 -4.04 5.18
N TRP A 74 -13.36 -3.75 5.16
CA TRP A 74 -13.86 -2.47 5.67
C TRP A 74 -13.62 -2.28 7.16
N GLN A 75 -13.73 -3.34 7.97
CA GLN A 75 -13.40 -3.28 9.39
C GLN A 75 -11.92 -2.93 9.58
N GLN A 76 -11.04 -3.60 8.85
CA GLN A 76 -9.61 -3.31 8.89
C GLN A 76 -9.30 -1.87 8.43
N VAL A 77 -9.97 -1.39 7.38
CA VAL A 77 -9.83 0.00 6.88
C VAL A 77 -10.22 1.03 7.94
N GLU A 78 -11.35 0.84 8.62
CA GLU A 78 -11.80 1.78 9.66
C GLU A 78 -10.83 1.81 10.85
N GLU A 79 -10.43 0.66 11.38
CA GLU A 79 -9.60 0.61 12.57
C GLU A 79 -8.15 1.02 12.31
N ILE A 80 -7.51 0.49 11.24
CA ILE A 80 -6.15 0.89 10.87
C ILE A 80 -6.15 2.36 10.39
N GLY A 81 -7.20 2.78 9.71
CA GLY A 81 -7.35 4.15 9.23
C GLY A 81 -7.35 5.16 10.38
N MET A 82 -8.02 4.86 11.49
CA MET A 82 -7.99 5.71 12.69
C MET A 82 -6.58 5.80 13.28
N ASP A 83 -5.81 4.71 13.28
CA ASP A 83 -4.42 4.74 13.73
C ASP A 83 -3.55 5.60 12.79
N VAL A 84 -3.71 5.46 11.47
CA VAL A 84 -3.00 6.29 10.46
C VAL A 84 -3.32 7.77 10.64
N LEU A 85 -4.59 8.13 10.86
CA LEU A 85 -4.98 9.52 11.12
C LEU A 85 -4.41 10.05 12.43
N SER A 86 -4.42 9.24 13.49
CA SER A 86 -3.86 9.62 14.80
C SER A 86 -2.34 9.86 14.70
N ILE A 87 -1.62 8.96 14.04
CA ILE A 87 -0.18 9.15 13.78
C ILE A 87 0.02 10.40 12.91
N GLY A 88 -0.75 10.56 11.83
CA GLY A 88 -0.67 11.73 10.97
C GLY A 88 -0.87 13.05 11.73
N ALA A 89 -1.78 13.09 12.68
CA ALA A 89 -2.01 14.28 13.52
C ALA A 89 -0.80 14.66 14.39
N ALA A 90 0.05 13.68 14.77
CA ALA A 90 1.30 13.92 15.50
C ALA A 90 2.43 14.46 14.61
N PHE A 91 2.30 14.35 13.28
CA PHE A 91 3.29 14.79 12.29
C PHE A 91 2.67 15.74 11.26
N PRO A 92 2.50 17.04 11.57
CA PRO A 92 1.82 18.01 10.72
C PRO A 92 2.46 18.16 9.31
N GLU A 93 3.77 17.94 9.21
CA GLU A 93 4.51 17.97 7.93
C GLU A 93 4.15 16.80 7.00
N GLY A 94 3.35 15.86 7.50
CA GLY A 94 2.87 14.69 6.78
C GLY A 94 3.67 13.43 7.06
N ILE A 95 3.09 12.30 6.66
CA ILE A 95 3.66 10.96 6.85
C ILE A 95 3.77 10.23 5.53
N ASN A 96 4.56 9.16 5.50
CA ASN A 96 4.61 8.18 4.42
C ASN A 96 3.84 6.92 4.82
N LEU A 97 3.20 6.28 3.85
CA LEU A 97 2.43 5.06 4.06
C LEU A 97 2.96 3.96 3.13
N ILE A 98 3.36 2.84 3.71
CA ILE A 98 3.76 1.64 2.98
C ILE A 98 2.75 0.54 3.28
N GLY A 99 2.30 -0.16 2.25
CA GLY A 99 1.47 -1.35 2.44
C GLY A 99 2.02 -2.52 1.65
N TYR A 100 2.20 -3.66 2.31
CA TYR A 100 2.66 -4.91 1.71
C TYR A 100 1.50 -5.86 1.49
N SER A 101 1.41 -6.46 0.28
CA SER A 101 0.39 -7.47 -0.05
C SER A 101 -1.03 -6.92 0.22
N GLN A 102 -1.88 -7.61 0.98
CA GLN A 102 -3.19 -7.11 1.42
C GLN A 102 -3.09 -5.71 2.05
N GLY A 103 -2.01 -5.45 2.81
CA GLY A 103 -1.78 -4.15 3.46
C GLY A 103 -1.68 -2.98 2.49
N GLY A 104 -1.22 -3.19 1.25
CA GLY A 104 -1.21 -2.13 0.24
C GLY A 104 -2.60 -1.80 -0.31
N LEU A 105 -3.49 -2.79 -0.38
CA LEU A 105 -4.89 -2.56 -0.72
C LEU A 105 -5.64 -1.86 0.43
N LEU A 106 -5.36 -2.25 1.68
CA LEU A 106 -5.85 -1.55 2.87
C LEU A 106 -5.38 -0.09 2.89
N ALA A 107 -4.08 0.14 2.68
CA ALA A 107 -3.51 1.50 2.61
C ALA A 107 -4.23 2.37 1.59
N ARG A 108 -4.45 1.86 0.37
CA ARG A 108 -5.23 2.58 -0.66
C ARG A 108 -6.64 2.90 -0.18
N ALA A 109 -7.33 1.91 0.36
CA ALA A 109 -8.70 2.10 0.83
C ALA A 109 -8.80 3.11 1.97
N ILE A 110 -7.82 3.13 2.89
CA ILE A 110 -7.71 4.13 3.96
C ILE A 110 -7.58 5.54 3.38
N LEU A 111 -6.70 5.73 2.39
CA LEU A 111 -6.51 7.02 1.74
C LEU A 111 -7.79 7.52 1.07
N GLN A 112 -8.54 6.63 0.43
CA GLN A 112 -9.82 6.95 -0.20
C GLN A 112 -10.92 7.25 0.83
N ARG A 113 -11.01 6.43 1.88
CA ARG A 113 -12.05 6.53 2.91
C ARG A 113 -11.89 7.75 3.81
N PHE A 114 -10.66 8.19 4.03
CA PHE A 114 -10.32 9.31 4.90
C PHE A 114 -9.59 10.42 4.14
N PRO A 115 -10.28 11.19 3.27
CA PRO A 115 -9.63 12.18 2.39
C PRO A 115 -8.96 13.33 3.15
N MET A 116 -9.23 13.48 4.47
CA MET A 116 -8.55 14.45 5.34
C MET A 116 -7.13 14.01 5.75
N HIS A 117 -6.70 12.77 5.46
CA HIS A 117 -5.35 12.31 5.81
C HIS A 117 -4.25 13.27 5.33
N ASN A 118 -3.09 13.25 6.01
CA ASN A 118 -1.91 14.02 5.62
C ASN A 118 -0.77 13.14 5.08
N VAL A 119 -1.12 11.96 4.51
CA VAL A 119 -0.14 11.09 3.85
C VAL A 119 0.39 11.80 2.61
N ARG A 120 1.72 11.86 2.50
CA ARG A 120 2.46 12.46 1.37
C ARG A 120 2.75 11.44 0.28
N ASN A 121 3.46 10.38 0.64
CA ASN A 121 3.83 9.32 -0.30
C ASN A 121 3.15 8.02 0.11
N PHE A 122 2.60 7.32 -0.86
CA PHE A 122 2.06 5.98 -0.69
C PHE A 122 2.86 5.00 -1.54
N ILE A 123 3.37 3.94 -0.92
CA ILE A 123 4.07 2.84 -1.57
C ILE A 123 3.25 1.56 -1.40
N SER A 124 2.82 1.01 -2.52
CA SER A 124 2.13 -0.29 -2.60
C SER A 124 3.13 -1.35 -3.03
N LEU A 125 3.48 -2.25 -2.12
CA LEU A 125 4.48 -3.30 -2.34
C LEU A 125 3.77 -4.63 -2.57
N SER A 126 3.78 -5.09 -3.82
CA SER A 126 3.18 -6.35 -4.29
C SER A 126 1.77 -6.61 -3.73
N SER A 127 0.84 -5.72 -4.08
CA SER A 127 -0.51 -5.68 -3.52
C SER A 127 -1.57 -5.95 -4.60
N PRO A 128 -2.68 -6.67 -4.27
CA PRO A 128 -3.76 -6.96 -5.22
C PRO A 128 -4.66 -5.73 -5.46
N GLN A 129 -4.10 -4.65 -6.04
CA GLN A 129 -4.80 -3.39 -6.24
C GLN A 129 -6.03 -3.49 -7.17
N ALA A 130 -6.00 -4.41 -8.13
CA ALA A 130 -7.13 -4.71 -8.99
C ALA A 130 -7.89 -5.98 -8.59
N GLY A 131 -7.54 -6.57 -7.47
CA GLY A 131 -8.10 -7.83 -6.98
C GLY A 131 -7.18 -9.03 -7.21
N GLN A 132 -7.69 -10.18 -6.86
CA GLN A 132 -7.01 -11.47 -6.88
C GLN A 132 -7.86 -12.50 -7.62
N TYR A 133 -7.24 -13.24 -8.53
CA TYR A 133 -7.84 -14.41 -9.17
C TYR A 133 -6.80 -15.52 -9.28
N GLY A 134 -6.76 -16.37 -8.32
CA GLY A 134 -5.84 -17.50 -8.25
C GLY A 134 -5.85 -18.09 -6.86
N THR A 135 -5.88 -19.41 -6.79
CA THR A 135 -6.03 -20.13 -5.52
C THR A 135 -4.72 -20.67 -4.98
N ARG A 136 -3.64 -20.59 -5.74
CA ARG A 136 -2.36 -21.21 -5.39
C ARG A 136 -1.89 -20.88 -3.97
N PHE A 137 -1.99 -19.63 -3.56
CA PHE A 137 -1.60 -19.21 -2.22
C PHE A 137 -2.58 -19.69 -1.13
N LEU A 138 -3.84 -19.99 -1.52
CA LEU A 138 -4.88 -20.48 -0.62
C LEU A 138 -4.76 -21.96 -0.32
N HIS A 139 -3.99 -22.71 -1.12
CA HIS A 139 -3.80 -24.14 -0.89
C HIS A 139 -3.11 -24.45 0.45
N LEU A 140 -2.46 -23.47 1.07
CA LEU A 140 -1.96 -23.57 2.45
C LEU A 140 -3.10 -23.65 3.49
N ILE A 141 -4.26 -23.06 3.18
CA ILE A 141 -5.42 -22.99 4.06
C ILE A 141 -6.55 -23.91 3.55
N PHE A 142 -6.74 -23.95 2.23
CA PHE A 142 -7.78 -24.69 1.52
C PHE A 142 -7.14 -25.58 0.43
N PRO A 143 -6.56 -26.73 0.78
CA PRO A 143 -5.79 -27.56 -0.18
C PRO A 143 -6.58 -27.98 -1.41
N ASP A 144 -7.89 -28.20 -1.25
CA ASP A 144 -8.79 -28.70 -2.29
C ASP A 144 -9.52 -27.58 -3.04
N LEU A 145 -9.22 -26.31 -2.76
CA LEU A 145 -9.90 -25.18 -3.42
C LEU A 145 -9.42 -25.05 -4.86
N VAL A 146 -10.35 -25.27 -5.79
CA VAL A 146 -10.13 -25.14 -7.22
C VAL A 146 -10.54 -23.72 -7.67
N CYS A 147 -9.74 -23.10 -8.52
CA CYS A 147 -9.98 -21.72 -8.95
C CYS A 147 -11.35 -21.57 -9.64
N GLU A 148 -11.72 -22.53 -10.46
CA GLU A 148 -12.97 -22.55 -11.24
C GLU A 148 -14.23 -22.57 -10.37
N THR A 149 -14.15 -23.03 -9.12
CA THR A 149 -15.28 -23.08 -8.17
C THR A 149 -15.12 -22.12 -6.99
N ALA A 150 -14.01 -21.41 -6.91
CA ALA A 150 -13.72 -20.49 -5.81
C ALA A 150 -14.76 -19.35 -5.70
N TYR A 151 -15.42 -18.99 -6.82
CA TYR A 151 -16.49 -18.00 -6.83
C TYR A 151 -17.68 -18.38 -5.95
N GLU A 152 -18.02 -19.69 -5.84
CA GLU A 152 -19.11 -20.19 -5.00
C GLU A 152 -18.85 -19.87 -3.53
N LEU A 153 -17.59 -20.02 -3.08
CA LEU A 153 -17.17 -19.67 -1.73
C LEU A 153 -17.10 -18.15 -1.57
N PHE A 154 -16.33 -17.46 -2.42
CA PHE A 154 -15.99 -16.06 -2.19
C PHE A 154 -17.14 -15.10 -2.44
N TYR A 155 -18.08 -15.41 -3.32
CA TYR A 155 -19.29 -14.59 -3.51
C TYR A 155 -20.46 -15.04 -2.61
N SER A 156 -20.24 -16.01 -1.71
CA SER A 156 -21.21 -16.37 -0.68
C SER A 156 -21.23 -15.34 0.46
N ARG A 157 -22.25 -15.42 1.31
CA ARG A 157 -22.31 -14.62 2.54
C ARG A 157 -21.09 -14.88 3.45
N LEU A 158 -20.65 -16.15 3.58
CA LEU A 158 -19.49 -16.52 4.39
C LEU A 158 -18.20 -15.96 3.80
N GLY A 159 -17.97 -16.16 2.51
CA GLY A 159 -16.77 -15.64 1.83
C GLY A 159 -16.64 -14.13 1.93
N GLN A 160 -17.74 -13.39 1.87
CA GLN A 160 -17.75 -11.94 2.00
C GLN A 160 -17.55 -11.43 3.46
N HIS A 161 -17.49 -12.33 4.45
CA HIS A 161 -16.99 -12.03 5.79
C HIS A 161 -15.49 -12.28 5.93
N THR A 162 -14.78 -12.55 4.84
CA THR A 162 -13.32 -12.70 4.82
C THR A 162 -12.68 -11.64 3.94
N SER A 163 -11.47 -11.19 4.33
CA SER A 163 -10.70 -10.24 3.53
C SER A 163 -10.43 -10.74 2.11
N ILE A 164 -10.10 -12.03 1.96
CA ILE A 164 -9.79 -12.63 0.66
C ILE A 164 -11.01 -12.59 -0.26
N GLY A 165 -12.20 -12.97 0.23
CA GLY A 165 -13.44 -12.86 -0.53
C GLY A 165 -13.78 -11.41 -0.91
N ASN A 166 -13.39 -10.43 -0.08
CA ASN A 166 -13.63 -9.02 -0.31
C ASN A 166 -12.82 -8.44 -1.48
N TYR A 167 -11.64 -9.00 -1.80
CA TYR A 167 -10.86 -8.59 -2.97
C TYR A 167 -10.72 -9.68 -4.04
N TRP A 168 -11.47 -10.80 -3.90
CA TRP A 168 -11.62 -11.77 -4.98
C TRP A 168 -12.30 -11.12 -6.18
N ASN A 169 -11.71 -11.26 -7.36
CA ASN A 169 -12.23 -10.70 -8.59
C ASN A 169 -12.11 -11.74 -9.71
N ASP A 170 -13.21 -12.48 -9.92
CA ASP A 170 -13.26 -13.55 -10.91
C ASP A 170 -13.62 -12.97 -12.29
N PRO A 171 -12.72 -13.04 -13.28
CA PRO A 171 -12.96 -12.49 -14.60
C PRO A 171 -14.10 -13.20 -15.37
N HIS A 172 -14.43 -14.44 -14.99
CA HIS A 172 -15.48 -15.23 -15.61
C HIS A 172 -16.86 -15.04 -14.95
N HIS A 173 -16.89 -14.46 -13.74
CA HIS A 173 -18.12 -14.28 -12.96
C HIS A 173 -18.30 -12.81 -12.53
N GLN A 174 -18.12 -11.87 -13.46
CA GLN A 174 -18.19 -10.43 -13.17
C GLN A 174 -19.58 -9.99 -12.68
N GLU A 175 -20.66 -10.64 -13.12
CA GLU A 175 -22.01 -10.36 -12.58
C GLU A 175 -22.09 -10.66 -11.08
N LEU A 176 -21.47 -11.76 -10.63
CA LEU A 176 -21.42 -12.11 -9.20
C LEU A 176 -20.50 -11.16 -8.44
N TYR A 177 -19.37 -10.75 -9.04
CA TYR A 177 -18.48 -9.77 -8.47
C TYR A 177 -19.22 -8.45 -8.17
N TYR A 178 -19.91 -7.87 -9.14
CA TYR A 178 -20.65 -6.63 -8.92
C TYR A 178 -21.85 -6.78 -7.98
N LYS A 179 -22.46 -7.96 -7.94
CA LYS A 179 -23.66 -8.21 -7.13
C LYS A 179 -23.34 -8.51 -5.67
N TYR A 180 -22.25 -9.24 -5.40
CA TYR A 180 -22.01 -9.81 -4.08
C TYR A 180 -20.73 -9.29 -3.40
N SER A 181 -19.73 -8.83 -4.15
CA SER A 181 -18.51 -8.30 -3.54
C SER A 181 -18.81 -7.02 -2.76
N LYS A 182 -18.37 -7.00 -1.50
CA LYS A 182 -18.70 -5.90 -0.55
C LYS A 182 -17.60 -4.87 -0.41
N PHE A 183 -16.46 -5.05 -1.07
CA PHE A 183 -15.31 -4.16 -0.89
C PHE A 183 -14.70 -3.68 -2.20
N LEU A 184 -14.12 -4.59 -3.01
CA LEU A 184 -13.30 -4.18 -4.14
C LEU A 184 -14.01 -3.30 -5.16
N PRO A 185 -15.25 -3.61 -5.64
CA PRO A 185 -15.92 -2.76 -6.62
C PRO A 185 -16.26 -1.36 -6.06
N TYR A 186 -16.46 -1.24 -4.75
CA TYR A 186 -16.67 0.06 -4.09
C TYR A 186 -15.38 0.87 -4.01
N VAL A 187 -14.29 0.27 -3.53
CA VAL A 187 -13.01 0.97 -3.41
C VAL A 187 -12.37 1.29 -4.77
N ASN A 188 -12.76 0.55 -5.82
CA ASN A 188 -12.42 0.86 -7.21
C ASN A 188 -13.35 1.92 -7.83
N ASN A 189 -14.40 2.33 -7.13
CA ASN A 189 -15.42 3.25 -7.65
C ASN A 189 -16.12 2.71 -8.93
N GLU A 190 -16.24 1.38 -9.01
CA GLU A 190 -16.91 0.66 -10.11
C GLU A 190 -18.43 0.56 -9.88
N ILE A 191 -18.87 0.77 -8.64
CA ILE A 191 -20.27 0.83 -8.23
C ILE A 191 -20.54 2.20 -7.63
N GLU A 192 -21.65 2.83 -8.01
CA GLU A 192 -22.05 4.11 -7.45
C GLU A 192 -22.39 4.00 -5.96
N HIS A 193 -21.83 4.88 -5.14
CA HIS A 193 -22.08 4.99 -3.72
C HIS A 193 -21.84 6.43 -3.23
N PHE A 194 -22.30 6.77 -2.03
CA PHE A 194 -22.30 8.15 -1.53
C PHE A 194 -20.91 8.79 -1.31
N ASN A 195 -19.82 7.99 -1.23
CA ASN A 195 -18.44 8.48 -1.05
C ASN A 195 -17.63 8.59 -2.36
N ASN A 196 -18.25 8.42 -3.53
CA ASN A 196 -17.53 8.33 -4.81
C ASN A 196 -16.57 9.50 -5.07
N SER A 197 -16.98 10.74 -4.75
CA SER A 197 -16.16 11.94 -4.94
C SER A 197 -14.94 11.97 -4.03
N ASP A 198 -15.09 11.54 -2.79
CA ASP A 198 -14.06 11.61 -1.75
C ASP A 198 -12.89 10.66 -2.03
N TYR A 199 -13.17 9.52 -2.66
CA TYR A 199 -12.17 8.52 -3.00
C TYR A 199 -11.12 9.06 -3.96
N LYS A 200 -11.52 9.84 -4.95
CA LYS A 200 -10.61 10.50 -5.87
C LYS A 200 -9.80 11.59 -5.17
N VAL A 201 -10.43 12.38 -4.30
CA VAL A 201 -9.78 13.43 -3.52
C VAL A 201 -8.68 12.85 -2.65
N GLY A 202 -8.96 11.75 -1.92
CA GLY A 202 -7.99 11.10 -1.04
C GLY A 202 -6.72 10.67 -1.76
N LEU A 203 -6.83 10.10 -2.97
CA LEU A 203 -5.65 9.67 -3.73
C LEU A 203 -4.92 10.81 -4.44
N THR A 204 -5.65 11.75 -5.05
CA THR A 204 -5.02 12.77 -5.91
C THR A 204 -4.24 13.82 -5.13
N LYS A 205 -4.48 13.98 -3.83
CA LYS A 205 -3.70 14.87 -2.95
C LYS A 205 -2.29 14.34 -2.62
N LEU A 206 -2.01 13.08 -2.85
CA LEU A 206 -0.68 12.51 -2.64
C LEU A 206 0.40 13.30 -3.40
N LYS A 207 1.58 13.42 -2.80
CA LYS A 207 2.79 13.88 -3.50
C LYS A 207 3.25 12.80 -4.50
N ARG A 208 3.15 11.53 -4.10
CA ARG A 208 3.51 10.38 -4.95
C ARG A 208 2.75 9.11 -4.54
N MET A 209 2.38 8.34 -5.54
CA MET A 209 1.91 6.96 -5.42
C MET A 209 2.87 6.04 -6.18
N THR A 210 3.48 5.09 -5.49
CA THR A 210 4.43 4.14 -6.07
C THR A 210 3.85 2.74 -6.00
N LEU A 211 3.71 2.09 -7.15
CA LEU A 211 3.20 0.73 -7.30
C LEU A 211 4.36 -0.19 -7.66
N ILE A 212 4.65 -1.17 -6.82
CA ILE A 212 5.76 -2.11 -6.99
C ILE A 212 5.22 -3.53 -7.05
N GLY A 213 5.66 -4.30 -8.02
CA GLY A 213 5.31 -5.71 -8.18
C GLY A 213 6.15 -6.34 -9.28
N GLY A 214 5.99 -7.64 -9.50
CA GLY A 214 6.81 -8.33 -10.51
C GLY A 214 6.27 -9.69 -10.93
N PRO A 215 6.74 -10.22 -12.09
CA PRO A 215 6.20 -11.43 -12.71
C PRO A 215 6.45 -12.71 -11.91
N ASP A 216 7.47 -12.72 -11.05
CA ASP A 216 7.90 -13.90 -10.30
C ASP A 216 7.31 -13.95 -8.88
N ASP A 217 6.37 -13.05 -8.58
CA ASP A 217 5.70 -12.94 -7.28
C ASP A 217 5.09 -14.27 -6.81
N GLY A 218 4.34 -14.95 -7.66
CA GLY A 218 3.79 -16.28 -7.44
C GLY A 218 2.55 -16.33 -6.52
N VAL A 219 2.14 -15.22 -5.92
CA VAL A 219 0.94 -15.11 -5.06
C VAL A 219 -0.09 -14.19 -5.70
N ILE A 220 0.27 -12.95 -6.00
CA ILE A 220 -0.65 -12.02 -6.67
C ILE A 220 -0.92 -12.50 -8.10
N THR A 221 -2.19 -12.76 -8.40
CA THR A 221 -2.61 -13.30 -9.69
C THR A 221 -3.80 -12.49 -10.25
N PRO A 222 -3.65 -11.90 -11.44
CA PRO A 222 -2.39 -11.74 -12.15
C PRO A 222 -1.45 -10.79 -11.41
N TRP A 223 -0.12 -10.96 -11.51
CA TRP A 223 0.82 -10.09 -10.82
C TRP A 223 0.65 -8.61 -11.19
N GLN A 224 0.18 -8.34 -12.40
CA GLN A 224 -0.14 -6.99 -12.89
C GLN A 224 -1.25 -6.31 -12.07
N SER A 225 -1.98 -7.06 -11.25
CA SER A 225 -2.92 -6.48 -10.28
C SER A 225 -2.22 -5.49 -9.35
N SER A 226 -0.94 -5.71 -9.02
CA SER A 226 -0.13 -4.76 -8.24
C SER A 226 0.02 -3.40 -8.94
N HIS A 227 -0.21 -3.34 -10.24
CA HIS A 227 -0.17 -2.14 -11.10
C HIS A 227 -1.54 -1.77 -11.67
N PHE A 228 -2.64 -2.23 -11.06
CA PHE A 228 -4.01 -2.07 -11.56
C PHE A 228 -4.32 -2.72 -12.92
N GLY A 229 -3.41 -3.55 -13.46
CA GLY A 229 -3.74 -4.43 -14.58
C GLY A 229 -4.58 -5.60 -14.12
N TYR A 230 -5.41 -6.17 -15.00
CA TYR A 230 -6.23 -7.32 -14.62
C TYR A 230 -6.65 -8.16 -15.83
N TYR A 231 -7.15 -9.36 -15.57
CA TYR A 231 -7.69 -10.23 -16.61
C TYR A 231 -8.98 -9.70 -17.22
N ASP A 232 -9.15 -9.94 -18.52
CA ASP A 232 -10.45 -9.98 -19.18
C ASP A 232 -11.08 -11.38 -19.04
N ASN A 233 -12.25 -11.57 -19.65
CA ASN A 233 -12.98 -12.84 -19.64
C ASN A 233 -12.27 -13.99 -20.41
N ASN A 234 -11.19 -13.70 -21.14
CA ASN A 234 -10.37 -14.70 -21.84
C ASN A 234 -9.05 -14.94 -21.12
N ASN A 235 -8.91 -14.49 -19.86
CA ASN A 235 -7.64 -14.51 -19.10
C ASN A 235 -6.49 -13.75 -19.77
N THR A 236 -6.80 -12.78 -20.63
CA THR A 236 -5.80 -11.86 -21.17
C THR A 236 -5.64 -10.68 -20.22
N VAL A 237 -4.39 -10.33 -19.90
CA VAL A 237 -4.14 -9.19 -19.02
C VAL A 237 -4.35 -7.89 -19.77
N ILE A 238 -5.27 -7.08 -19.28
CA ILE A 238 -5.48 -5.70 -19.69
C ILE A 238 -4.65 -4.79 -18.77
N ASN A 239 -3.77 -3.98 -19.36
CA ASN A 239 -2.96 -3.05 -18.59
C ASN A 239 -3.82 -1.94 -17.95
N MET A 240 -3.35 -1.36 -16.85
CA MET A 240 -4.05 -0.30 -16.12
C MET A 240 -4.59 0.80 -17.05
N ARG A 241 -3.77 1.31 -17.98
CA ARG A 241 -4.13 2.43 -18.85
C ARG A 241 -5.24 2.12 -19.85
N ASP A 242 -5.48 0.82 -20.10
CA ASP A 242 -6.52 0.33 -21.01
C ASP A 242 -7.82 -0.04 -20.30
N ARG A 243 -7.83 -0.04 -18.95
CA ARG A 243 -9.01 -0.32 -18.13
C ARG A 243 -9.83 0.95 -17.88
N SER A 244 -11.14 0.79 -17.66
CA SER A 244 -12.07 1.88 -17.33
C SER A 244 -11.65 2.65 -16.08
N ILE A 245 -11.18 1.96 -15.02
CA ILE A 245 -10.72 2.57 -13.77
C ILE A 245 -9.69 3.70 -14.02
N TYR A 246 -8.87 3.58 -15.06
CA TYR A 246 -7.93 4.60 -15.49
C TYR A 246 -8.52 5.56 -16.53
N LYS A 247 -9.18 5.04 -17.59
CA LYS A 247 -9.69 5.86 -18.70
C LYS A 247 -10.69 6.91 -18.22
N ASP A 248 -11.58 6.50 -17.32
CA ASP A 248 -12.63 7.35 -16.74
C ASP A 248 -12.15 8.11 -15.50
N ASP A 249 -10.94 7.80 -15.05
CA ASP A 249 -10.27 8.46 -13.91
C ASP A 249 -11.09 8.42 -12.60
N VAL A 250 -11.79 7.33 -12.38
CA VAL A 250 -12.81 7.21 -11.32
C VAL A 250 -12.24 7.33 -9.90
N ILE A 251 -10.96 6.95 -9.69
CA ILE A 251 -10.24 7.11 -8.42
C ILE A 251 -9.02 8.03 -8.51
N GLY A 252 -8.78 8.66 -9.68
CA GLY A 252 -7.69 9.63 -9.85
C GLY A 252 -6.36 9.06 -10.35
N LEU A 253 -6.31 7.80 -10.83
CA LEU A 253 -5.08 7.20 -11.36
C LEU A 253 -4.52 7.97 -12.56
N LYS A 254 -5.39 8.34 -13.52
CA LYS A 254 -5.00 9.13 -14.69
C LYS A 254 -4.58 10.55 -14.30
N THR A 255 -5.23 11.13 -13.31
CA THR A 255 -4.86 12.43 -12.74
C THR A 255 -3.45 12.35 -12.15
N LEU A 256 -3.14 11.36 -11.29
CA LEU A 256 -1.81 11.16 -10.71
C LEU A 256 -0.74 10.92 -11.79
N ASP A 257 -1.04 10.09 -12.78
CA ASP A 257 -0.13 9.76 -13.89
C ASP A 257 0.21 11.01 -14.72
N LYS A 258 -0.81 11.80 -15.12
CA LYS A 258 -0.62 13.05 -15.85
C LYS A 258 0.16 14.13 -15.08
N GLN A 259 0.06 14.11 -13.74
CA GLN A 259 0.82 15.00 -12.86
C GLN A 259 2.24 14.51 -12.57
N GLY A 260 2.65 13.36 -13.11
CA GLY A 260 3.96 12.75 -12.82
C GLY A 260 4.09 12.21 -11.38
N LYS A 261 2.96 12.02 -10.70
CA LYS A 261 2.90 11.55 -9.31
C LYS A 261 2.71 10.03 -9.18
N LEU A 262 2.35 9.34 -10.26
CA LEU A 262 2.23 7.88 -10.30
C LEU A 262 3.52 7.26 -10.80
N LYS A 263 4.12 6.39 -9.99
CA LYS A 263 5.30 5.61 -10.35
C LYS A 263 4.94 4.13 -10.36
N ILE A 264 5.27 3.45 -11.44
CA ILE A 264 5.09 1.99 -11.61
C ILE A 264 6.47 1.37 -11.73
N ILE A 265 6.74 0.34 -10.91
CA ILE A 265 8.03 -0.34 -10.85
C ILE A 265 7.80 -1.83 -10.96
N THR A 266 8.33 -2.43 -12.02
CA THR A 266 8.32 -3.88 -12.22
C THR A 266 9.70 -4.44 -11.86
N VAL A 267 9.74 -5.37 -10.93
CA VAL A 267 10.99 -6.01 -10.48
C VAL A 267 10.88 -7.51 -10.70
N PRO A 268 11.61 -8.08 -11.66
CA PRO A 268 11.65 -9.52 -11.88
C PRO A 268 12.50 -10.23 -10.81
N GLY A 269 12.30 -11.54 -10.67
CA GLY A 269 13.11 -12.41 -9.81
C GLY A 269 12.78 -12.30 -8.30
N VAL A 270 11.66 -11.67 -7.93
CA VAL A 270 11.27 -11.48 -6.52
C VAL A 270 10.02 -12.29 -6.24
N SER A 271 10.12 -13.27 -5.33
CA SER A 271 8.97 -14.03 -4.83
C SER A 271 8.16 -13.19 -3.83
N HIS A 272 6.89 -13.55 -3.62
CA HIS A 272 5.99 -12.76 -2.75
C HIS A 272 6.56 -12.52 -1.36
N THR A 273 7.16 -13.53 -0.74
CA THR A 273 7.73 -13.42 0.61
C THR A 273 9.07 -12.67 0.64
N ASP A 274 9.75 -12.52 -0.50
CA ASP A 274 11.03 -11.83 -0.58
C ASP A 274 10.88 -10.30 -0.66
N TRP A 275 9.70 -9.79 -1.02
CA TRP A 275 9.45 -8.34 -1.09
C TRP A 275 9.78 -7.63 0.23
N HIS A 276 9.49 -8.25 1.37
CA HIS A 276 9.74 -7.65 2.68
C HIS A 276 10.98 -8.21 3.39
N LYS A 277 11.67 -9.20 2.81
CA LYS A 277 12.86 -9.85 3.40
C LYS A 277 14.17 -9.46 2.72
N ASN A 278 14.12 -8.76 1.59
CA ASN A 278 15.30 -8.44 0.80
C ASN A 278 15.69 -6.98 0.97
N ILE A 279 16.86 -6.73 1.60
CA ILE A 279 17.39 -5.38 1.84
C ILE A 279 17.54 -4.61 0.53
N SER A 280 17.96 -5.26 -0.56
CA SER A 280 18.12 -4.61 -1.86
C SER A 280 16.79 -4.03 -2.38
N ILE A 281 15.66 -4.68 -2.09
CA ILE A 281 14.33 -4.15 -2.44
C ILE A 281 14.05 -2.88 -1.65
N VAL A 282 14.37 -2.86 -0.36
CA VAL A 282 14.19 -1.67 0.50
C VAL A 282 15.04 -0.53 -0.03
N ASP A 283 16.33 -0.78 -0.28
CA ASP A 283 17.30 0.25 -0.69
C ASP A 283 16.98 0.84 -2.06
N GLN A 284 16.62 0.00 -3.04
CA GLN A 284 16.44 0.44 -4.40
C GLN A 284 15.03 0.93 -4.71
N PHE A 285 14.01 0.41 -4.03
CA PHE A 285 12.61 0.61 -4.42
C PHE A 285 11.70 1.18 -3.33
N LEU A 286 12.13 1.26 -2.07
CA LEU A 286 11.34 1.92 -1.01
C LEU A 286 11.98 3.24 -0.59
N LEU A 287 13.23 3.23 -0.13
CA LEU A 287 13.93 4.41 0.40
C LEU A 287 13.89 5.62 -0.56
N PRO A 288 14.12 5.48 -1.89
CA PRO A 288 14.10 6.63 -2.81
C PRO A 288 12.74 7.33 -2.95
N TYR A 289 11.67 6.71 -2.43
CA TYR A 289 10.30 7.21 -2.55
C TYR A 289 9.69 7.67 -1.23
N LEU A 290 10.49 7.73 -0.15
CA LEU A 290 10.05 8.20 1.17
C LEU A 290 10.27 9.71 1.40
N ASP A 291 11.01 10.39 0.50
CA ASP A 291 11.35 11.82 0.63
C ASP A 291 10.65 12.74 -0.38
#